data_1e67b1a6ffbd36aa5ea94eaea980d3e8
#
_entry.id   1e67b1a6ffbd36aa5ea94eaea980d3e8
#
_cell.length_a   1.000
_cell.length_b   1.000
_cell.length_c   1.000
_cell.angle_alpha   90.00
_cell.angle_beta   90.00
_cell.angle_gamma   90.00
#
_symmetry.space_group_name_H-M   'P 1'
#
loop_
_entity.id
_entity.type
_entity.pdbx_description
1 polymer ?
#
loop_
_entity_poly.entity_id
_entity_poly.type
_entity_poly.pdbx_seq_one_letter_code
_entity_poly.pdbx_strand_id
1 'polypeptide(L)'
;MTQKEITINGQQYPVVFTMDTLMNFERIVSKSFFETDFKTLTDRMALIIAAVITANEKTTLTVEAMKGNNDLKAVQQIIAAYNIVAPLMGEFFEVPEVVKQAEAEEQHPTNEGDEKPKN
;
A
#
# COMPACT_ATOMS: atom_id res chain seq x y z
N MET A 1 -3.49 11.77 9.95
CA MET A 1 -3.69 10.83 8.81
C MET A 1 -3.88 11.63 7.53
N THR A 2 -3.15 11.25 6.49
CA THR A 2 -3.19 11.96 5.22
C THR A 2 -4.22 11.33 4.29
N GLN A 3 -5.05 12.16 3.68
CA GLN A 3 -6.02 11.73 2.68
C GLN A 3 -5.62 12.32 1.34
N LYS A 4 -5.67 11.51 0.31
CA LYS A 4 -5.45 11.93 -1.06
C LYS A 4 -6.62 11.48 -1.92
N GLU A 5 -6.59 11.83 -3.20
CA GLU A 5 -7.62 11.38 -4.14
C GLU A 5 -6.97 10.77 -5.36
N ILE A 6 -7.61 9.73 -5.89
CA ILE A 6 -7.23 9.12 -7.16
C ILE A 6 -8.38 9.29 -8.14
N THR A 7 -8.06 9.19 -9.43
CA THR A 7 -9.06 9.28 -10.48
C THR A 7 -9.07 7.99 -11.27
N ILE A 8 -10.23 7.34 -11.34
CA ILE A 8 -10.42 6.12 -12.14
C ILE A 8 -11.62 6.35 -13.05
N ASN A 9 -11.39 6.29 -14.34
CA ASN A 9 -12.43 6.47 -15.37
C ASN A 9 -13.21 7.76 -15.16
N GLY A 10 -12.47 8.84 -14.83
CA GLY A 10 -13.07 10.16 -14.68
C GLY A 10 -13.73 10.40 -13.34
N GLN A 11 -13.78 9.44 -12.46
CA GLN A 11 -14.37 9.59 -11.14
C GLN A 11 -13.28 9.64 -10.08
N GLN A 12 -13.44 10.55 -9.11
CA GLN A 12 -12.47 10.71 -8.04
C GLN A 12 -12.87 9.88 -6.83
N TYR A 13 -11.87 9.27 -6.21
CA TYR A 13 -12.06 8.46 -5.00
C TYR A 13 -11.06 8.90 -3.94
N PRO A 14 -11.53 9.16 -2.71
CA PRO A 14 -10.59 9.42 -1.63
C PRO A 14 -9.87 8.14 -1.22
N VAL A 15 -8.61 8.28 -0.82
CA VAL A 15 -7.80 7.15 -0.34
C VAL A 15 -7.09 7.56 0.93
N VAL A 16 -7.01 6.62 1.88
CA VAL A 16 -6.23 6.78 3.11
C VAL A 16 -5.51 5.46 3.37
N PHE A 17 -4.44 5.52 4.17
CA PHE A 17 -3.72 4.31 4.52
C PHE A 17 -3.63 4.21 6.04
N THR A 18 -4.28 3.20 6.59
CA THR A 18 -4.31 2.92 8.02
C THR A 18 -4.17 1.41 8.20
N MET A 19 -4.23 0.95 9.45
CA MET A 19 -4.24 -0.50 9.72
C MET A 19 -5.41 -1.17 9.01
N ASP A 20 -6.54 -0.47 8.91
CA ASP A 20 -7.69 -1.04 8.20
C ASP A 20 -7.40 -1.27 6.72
N THR A 21 -6.51 -0.46 6.13
CA THR A 21 -6.11 -0.68 4.74
C THR A 21 -5.38 -2.01 4.59
N LEU A 22 -4.49 -2.33 5.54
CA LEU A 22 -3.80 -3.62 5.54
C LEU A 22 -4.81 -4.76 5.62
N MET A 23 -5.76 -4.64 6.52
CA MET A 23 -6.77 -5.68 6.72
C MET A 23 -7.66 -5.83 5.50
N ASN A 24 -8.07 -4.71 4.90
CA ASN A 24 -8.88 -4.73 3.69
C ASN A 24 -8.11 -5.38 2.53
N PHE A 25 -6.82 -5.06 2.40
CA PHE A 25 -5.99 -5.65 1.37
C PHE A 25 -5.92 -7.17 1.53
N GLU A 26 -5.67 -7.63 2.75
CA GLU A 26 -5.55 -9.07 3.00
C GLU A 26 -6.87 -9.79 2.72
N ARG A 27 -7.98 -9.12 3.00
CA ARG A 27 -9.29 -9.69 2.72
C ARG A 27 -9.52 -9.85 1.22
N ILE A 28 -9.04 -8.89 0.43
CA ILE A 28 -9.21 -8.92 -1.03
C ILE A 28 -8.35 -10.01 -1.67
N VAL A 29 -7.08 -10.14 -1.25
CA VAL A 29 -6.13 -11.03 -1.90
C VAL A 29 -5.98 -12.38 -1.19
N SER A 30 -6.49 -12.52 0.02
CA SER A 30 -6.42 -13.75 0.82
C SER A 30 -4.98 -14.19 1.09
N LYS A 31 -4.10 -13.21 1.32
CA LYS A 31 -2.72 -13.48 1.71
C LYS A 31 -2.22 -12.34 2.57
N SER A 32 -1.08 -12.56 3.26
CA SER A 32 -0.52 -11.55 4.14
C SER A 32 -0.02 -10.36 3.36
N PHE A 33 -0.33 -9.16 3.84
CA PHE A 33 0.22 -7.93 3.30
C PHE A 33 1.76 -7.99 3.28
N PHE A 34 2.35 -8.55 4.33
CA PHE A 34 3.80 -8.55 4.51
C PHE A 34 4.52 -9.55 3.59
N GLU A 35 3.77 -10.40 2.89
CA GLU A 35 4.34 -11.29 1.90
C GLU A 35 4.30 -10.70 0.50
N THR A 36 3.84 -9.46 0.37
CA THR A 36 3.59 -8.83 -0.92
C THR A 36 4.64 -7.75 -1.17
N ASP A 37 5.20 -7.75 -2.38
CA ASP A 37 6.17 -6.73 -2.77
C ASP A 37 5.58 -5.69 -3.73
N PHE A 38 4.30 -5.85 -4.08
CA PHE A 38 3.56 -4.91 -4.93
C PHE A 38 4.19 -4.72 -6.31
N LYS A 39 4.78 -5.79 -6.83
CA LYS A 39 5.35 -5.78 -8.17
C LYS A 39 4.35 -6.19 -9.23
N THR A 40 3.27 -6.87 -8.85
CA THR A 40 2.27 -7.29 -9.82
C THR A 40 1.16 -6.27 -9.92
N LEU A 41 0.55 -6.20 -11.10
CA LEU A 41 -0.59 -5.31 -11.32
C LEU A 41 -1.75 -5.66 -10.40
N THR A 42 -2.00 -6.96 -10.23
CA THR A 42 -3.10 -7.44 -9.40
C THR A 42 -2.96 -6.96 -7.95
N ASP A 43 -1.75 -7.07 -7.40
CA ASP A 43 -1.51 -6.61 -6.02
C ASP A 43 -1.66 -5.10 -5.89
N ARG A 44 -1.21 -4.36 -6.90
CA ARG A 44 -1.36 -2.91 -6.87
C ARG A 44 -2.82 -2.48 -6.96
N MET A 45 -3.60 -3.16 -7.82
CA MET A 45 -5.04 -2.89 -7.90
C MET A 45 -5.72 -3.18 -6.57
N ALA A 46 -5.38 -4.29 -5.94
CA ALA A 46 -5.97 -4.65 -4.65
C ALA A 46 -5.63 -3.61 -3.58
N LEU A 47 -4.39 -3.12 -3.56
CA LEU A 47 -4.00 -2.09 -2.60
C LEU A 47 -4.77 -0.80 -2.82
N ILE A 48 -4.94 -0.39 -4.08
CA ILE A 48 -5.71 0.81 -4.41
C ILE A 48 -7.15 0.65 -3.91
N ILE A 49 -7.78 -0.50 -4.19
CA ILE A 49 -9.14 -0.76 -3.75
C ILE A 49 -9.22 -0.76 -2.24
N ALA A 50 -8.24 -1.37 -1.56
CA ALA A 50 -8.21 -1.39 -0.11
C ALA A 50 -8.15 0.03 0.47
N ALA A 51 -7.35 0.91 -0.13
CA ALA A 51 -7.24 2.29 0.32
C ALA A 51 -8.54 3.07 0.10
N VAL A 52 -9.23 2.80 -1.02
CA VAL A 52 -10.52 3.44 -1.28
C VAL A 52 -11.58 2.94 -0.30
N ILE A 53 -11.63 1.63 -0.04
CA ILE A 53 -12.59 1.07 0.92
C ILE A 53 -12.34 1.66 2.30
N THR A 54 -11.08 1.82 2.68
CA THR A 54 -10.73 2.38 3.98
C THR A 54 -11.27 3.80 4.13
N ALA A 55 -11.18 4.59 3.06
CA ALA A 55 -11.68 5.96 3.09
C ALA A 55 -13.21 6.02 2.98
N ASN A 56 -13.81 5.05 2.29
CA ASN A 56 -15.26 5.02 2.08
C ASN A 56 -15.71 3.58 1.88
N GLU A 57 -16.18 2.95 2.95
CA GLU A 57 -16.57 1.54 2.92
C GLU A 57 -17.79 1.28 2.03
N LYS A 58 -18.49 2.33 1.63
CA LYS A 58 -19.65 2.20 0.73
C LYS A 58 -19.27 2.29 -0.74
N THR A 59 -17.98 2.38 -1.05
CA THR A 59 -17.53 2.48 -2.42
C THR A 59 -17.94 1.25 -3.22
N THR A 60 -18.21 1.47 -4.51
CA THR A 60 -18.50 0.38 -5.45
C THR A 60 -17.32 0.09 -6.35
N LEU A 61 -16.16 0.66 -6.07
CA LEU A 61 -14.98 0.43 -6.89
C LEU A 61 -14.55 -1.04 -6.80
N THR A 62 -14.39 -1.67 -7.96
CA THR A 62 -14.00 -3.07 -8.08
C THR A 62 -12.91 -3.19 -9.12
N VAL A 63 -12.30 -4.39 -9.20
CA VAL A 63 -11.31 -4.67 -10.23
C VAL A 63 -11.93 -4.47 -11.62
N GLU A 64 -13.18 -4.92 -11.80
CA GLU A 64 -13.84 -4.78 -13.10
C GLU A 64 -14.06 -3.31 -13.45
N ALA A 65 -14.45 -2.50 -12.47
CA ALA A 65 -14.62 -1.06 -12.70
C ALA A 65 -13.30 -0.40 -13.08
N MET A 66 -12.19 -0.84 -12.50
CA MET A 66 -10.88 -0.29 -12.81
C MET A 66 -10.42 -0.64 -14.21
N LYS A 67 -10.78 -1.80 -14.71
CA LYS A 67 -10.40 -2.21 -16.06
C LYS A 67 -11.04 -1.33 -17.13
N GLY A 68 -12.31 -0.96 -16.96
CA GLY A 68 -13.00 -0.15 -17.96
C GLY A 68 -13.06 -0.84 -19.32
N ASN A 69 -13.03 -0.03 -20.38
CA ASN A 69 -13.16 -0.51 -21.77
C ASN A 69 -11.87 -0.40 -22.56
N ASN A 70 -10.79 0.06 -21.97
CA ASN A 70 -9.52 0.29 -22.68
C ASN A 70 -8.38 -0.16 -21.80
N ASP A 71 -7.75 -1.27 -22.16
CA ASP A 71 -6.73 -1.90 -21.34
C ASP A 71 -5.52 -0.99 -21.10
N LEU A 72 -5.06 -0.29 -22.13
CA LEU A 72 -3.92 0.60 -21.97
C LEU A 72 -4.24 1.74 -21.01
N LYS A 73 -5.41 2.34 -21.19
CA LYS A 73 -5.83 3.42 -20.31
C LYS A 73 -5.99 2.94 -18.87
N ALA A 74 -6.53 1.73 -18.69
CA ALA A 74 -6.70 1.15 -17.37
C ALA A 74 -5.35 0.97 -16.68
N VAL A 75 -4.35 0.43 -17.39
CA VAL A 75 -3.02 0.24 -16.83
C VAL A 75 -2.41 1.58 -16.44
N GLN A 76 -2.55 2.59 -17.28
CA GLN A 76 -2.01 3.92 -16.99
C GLN A 76 -2.66 4.52 -15.75
N GLN A 77 -3.97 4.37 -15.61
CA GLN A 77 -4.69 4.87 -14.43
C GLN A 77 -4.26 4.14 -13.16
N ILE A 78 -4.06 2.83 -13.26
CA ILE A 78 -3.64 2.04 -12.09
C ILE A 78 -2.24 2.45 -11.66
N ILE A 79 -1.34 2.67 -12.62
CA ILE A 79 0.00 3.14 -12.29
C ILE A 79 -0.07 4.52 -11.60
N ALA A 80 -0.87 5.43 -12.14
CA ALA A 80 -1.00 6.75 -11.55
C ALA A 80 -1.60 6.69 -10.14
N ALA A 81 -2.63 5.86 -9.96
CA ALA A 81 -3.27 5.72 -8.66
C ALA A 81 -2.33 5.09 -7.65
N TYR A 82 -1.58 4.06 -8.07
CA TYR A 82 -0.62 3.43 -7.17
C TYR A 82 0.46 4.44 -6.74
N ASN A 83 0.89 5.31 -7.64
CA ASN A 83 1.90 6.32 -7.32
C ASN A 83 1.38 7.34 -6.31
N ILE A 84 0.06 7.44 -6.12
CA ILE A 84 -0.53 8.28 -5.08
C ILE A 84 -0.64 7.51 -3.77
N VAL A 85 -1.04 6.24 -3.83
CA VAL A 85 -1.25 5.41 -2.63
C VAL A 85 0.08 4.99 -2.00
N ALA A 86 1.09 4.67 -2.80
CA ALA A 86 2.37 4.18 -2.28
C ALA A 86 3.03 5.13 -1.27
N PRO A 87 3.06 6.46 -1.52
CA PRO A 87 3.60 7.37 -0.51
C PRO A 87 2.82 7.37 0.79
N LEU A 88 1.49 7.16 0.73
CA LEU A 88 0.68 7.06 1.95
C LEU A 88 1.08 5.82 2.76
N MET A 89 1.34 4.72 2.07
CA MET A 89 1.85 3.50 2.70
C MET A 89 3.19 3.78 3.37
N GLY A 90 4.07 4.50 2.69
CA GLY A 90 5.37 4.87 3.24
C GLY A 90 5.22 5.71 4.51
N GLU A 91 4.31 6.69 4.50
CA GLU A 91 4.05 7.50 5.69
C GLU A 91 3.55 6.63 6.86
N PHE A 92 2.66 5.70 6.56
CA PHE A 92 2.10 4.84 7.60
C PHE A 92 3.18 4.04 8.31
N PHE A 93 4.17 3.56 7.56
CA PHE A 93 5.24 2.74 8.13
C PHE A 93 6.42 3.57 8.61
N GLU A 94 6.33 4.89 8.51
CA GLU A 94 7.40 5.76 9.00
C GLU A 94 7.49 5.65 10.51
N VAL A 95 8.69 5.34 11.00
CA VAL A 95 8.92 5.13 12.43
C VAL A 95 9.52 6.41 13.02
N PRO A 96 9.00 6.93 14.14
CA PRO A 96 9.59 8.10 14.79
C PRO A 96 11.08 7.87 15.08
N GLU A 97 11.85 8.96 15.06
CA GLU A 97 13.30 8.89 15.18
C GLU A 97 13.76 8.12 16.42
N VAL A 98 13.10 8.36 17.56
CA VAL A 98 13.50 7.71 18.80
C VAL A 98 13.27 6.20 18.73
N VAL A 99 12.21 5.77 18.07
CA VAL A 99 11.93 4.34 17.92
C VAL A 99 12.89 3.70 16.95
N LYS A 100 13.25 4.40 15.86
CA LYS A 100 14.23 3.90 14.93
C LYS A 100 15.58 3.64 15.59
N GLN A 101 16.00 4.56 16.47
CA GLN A 101 17.26 4.40 17.20
C GLN A 101 17.21 3.18 18.10
N ALA A 102 16.11 2.98 18.82
CA ALA A 102 15.95 1.85 19.71
C ALA A 102 16.00 0.54 18.93
N GLU A 103 15.33 0.49 17.79
CA GLU A 103 15.33 -0.72 16.95
C GLU A 103 16.72 -1.01 16.40
N ALA A 104 17.44 0.02 15.99
CA ALA A 104 18.80 -0.15 15.48
C ALA A 104 19.72 -0.71 16.55
N GLU A 105 19.58 -0.23 17.79
CA GLU A 105 20.38 -0.74 18.89
C GLU A 105 20.07 -2.19 19.20
N GLU A 106 18.82 -2.57 19.16
CA GLU A 106 18.42 -3.95 19.42
C GLU A 106 18.91 -4.90 18.34
N GLN A 107 18.93 -4.46 17.10
CA GLN A 107 19.35 -5.30 15.98
C GLN A 107 20.85 -5.38 15.82
N HIS A 108 21.56 -4.44 16.36
CA HIS A 108 22.97 -4.27 16.12
C HIS A 108 23.83 -5.48 16.49
N PRO A 109 23.66 -6.10 17.63
CA PRO A 109 24.51 -7.22 18.02
C PRO A 109 24.26 -8.49 17.22
N THR A 110 23.29 -8.55 16.52
CA THR A 110 23.06 -9.75 15.74
C THR A 110 23.72 -9.61 14.40
N ASN A 111 23.88 -9.76 14.40
CA ASN A 111 24.01 -9.92 13.38
C ASN A 111 24.39 -10.03 12.56
N GLU A 112 24.52 -10.25 12.43
CA GLU A 112 24.84 -10.19 11.78
C GLU A 112 25.40 -10.11 11.44
N GLY A 113 25.60 -10.62 11.83
CA GLY A 113 26.23 -10.48 11.65
C GLY A 113 26.52 -10.29 11.27
N ASP A 114 26.69 -10.50 11.35
CA ASP A 114 27.22 -10.24 11.21
C ASP A 114 27.67 -9.87 10.99
N GLU A 115 27.94 -10.20 10.99
CA GLU A 115 28.51 -9.87 11.09
C GLU A 115 28.97 -9.49 11.23
N LYS A 116 29.30 -9.90 11.49
CA LYS A 116 29.86 -9.62 12.02
C LYS A 116 30.36 -9.32 12.37
N PRO A 117 30.53 -9.66 12.68
CA PRO A 117 31.05 -9.46 13.30
C PRO A 117 31.32 -9.19 13.74
N LYS A 118 31.46 -9.52 13.62
CA LYS A 118 31.53 -9.33 14.22
C LYS A 118 31.78 -9.16 14.48
N ASN A 119 32.13 -9.55 14.52
CA ASN A 119 32.23 -9.44 14.99
C ASN A 119 32.44 -9.36 15.27
#